data_738c5d6d675651d966c01a6ee1af825f
#
_entry.id   738c5d6d675651d966c01a6ee1af825f
#
_cell.length_a   1.000
_cell.length_b   1.000
_cell.length_c   1.000
_cell.angle_alpha   90.00
_cell.angle_beta   90.00
_cell.angle_gamma   90.00
#
_symmetry.space_group_name_H-M   'P 1'
#
loop_
_entity.id
_entity.type
_entity.pdbx_description
1 polymer ?
#
loop_
_entity_poly.entity_id
_entity_poly.type
_entity_poly.pdbx_seq_one_letter_code
_entity_poly.pdbx_strand_id
1 'polypeptide(L)'
;MNQFETSLRQTGAGYIDFYLLHNLGDSRTEVFDKFDLWNFVQQKKKEGLIRHVGFSFHSTPEQLDEILTKHPEVEFVQLQINYADWESASIQSHANYEVARKHNKPVVIMEPVKGGFLATPPQQVTDLFRKTEPDASPASWR
;
A
#
# COMPACT_ATOMS: atom_id res chain seq x y z
N MET A 1 -20.01 0.07 9.54
CA MET A 1 -19.70 1.33 10.25
C MET A 1 -19.22 1.12 11.69
N ASN A 2 -19.75 0.14 12.41
CA ASN A 2 -19.30 -0.15 13.79
C ASN A 2 -17.81 -0.55 13.94
N GLN A 3 -17.16 -1.02 12.85
CA GLN A 3 -15.77 -1.46 12.91
C GLN A 3 -14.80 -0.29 13.17
N PHE A 4 -15.02 0.87 12.56
CA PHE A 4 -14.20 2.06 12.77
C PHE A 4 -14.24 2.52 14.24
N GLU A 5 -15.44 2.65 14.80
CA GLU A 5 -15.65 3.03 16.21
C GLU A 5 -15.03 1.99 17.16
N THR A 6 -15.15 0.70 16.81
CA THR A 6 -14.53 -0.37 17.58
C THR A 6 -13.01 -0.28 17.55
N SER A 7 -12.41 0.03 16.41
CA SER A 7 -10.96 0.20 16.28
C SER A 7 -10.46 1.37 17.14
N LEU A 8 -11.12 2.53 17.09
CA LEU A 8 -10.77 3.69 17.95
C LEU A 8 -10.83 3.32 19.43
N ARG A 9 -11.90 2.65 19.85
CA ARG A 9 -12.09 2.24 21.25
C ARG A 9 -11.03 1.22 21.69
N GLN A 10 -10.73 0.21 20.86
CA GLN A 10 -9.77 -0.84 21.21
C GLN A 10 -8.33 -0.35 21.25
N THR A 11 -7.97 0.58 20.39
CA THR A 11 -6.64 1.20 20.39
C THR A 11 -6.48 2.28 21.46
N GLY A 12 -7.59 2.79 22.00
CA GLY A 12 -7.56 3.96 22.90
C GLY A 12 -7.17 5.26 22.20
N ALA A 13 -7.09 5.25 20.86
CA ALA A 13 -6.73 6.42 20.07
C ALA A 13 -7.93 7.36 19.92
N GLY A 14 -7.68 8.66 20.06
CA GLY A 14 -8.73 9.68 19.81
C GLY A 14 -8.97 9.91 18.32
N TYR A 15 -8.01 9.57 17.48
CA TYR A 15 -8.02 9.68 16.01
C TYR A 15 -7.02 8.71 15.40
N ILE A 16 -7.06 8.56 14.08
CA ILE A 16 -6.13 7.72 13.29
C ILE A 16 -5.35 8.64 12.34
N ASP A 17 -4.02 8.61 12.40
CA ASP A 17 -3.19 9.43 11.51
C ASP A 17 -3.29 8.96 10.05
N PHE A 18 -3.16 7.66 9.80
CA PHE A 18 -3.21 7.09 8.45
C PHE A 18 -4.23 5.95 8.41
N TYR A 19 -5.33 6.18 7.73
CA TYR A 19 -6.39 5.18 7.57
C TYR A 19 -6.41 4.65 6.15
N LEU A 20 -6.41 3.31 6.01
CA LEU A 20 -6.43 2.64 4.72
C LEU A 20 -7.75 1.90 4.50
N LEU A 21 -8.36 2.12 3.35
CA LEU A 21 -9.33 1.19 2.79
C LEU A 21 -8.55 -0.07 2.32
N HIS A 22 -8.96 -1.24 2.80
CA HIS A 22 -8.14 -2.44 2.72
C HIS A 22 -8.39 -3.25 1.46
N ASN A 23 -7.30 -3.59 0.74
CA ASN A 23 -7.26 -4.60 -0.31
C ASN A 23 -8.16 -4.28 -1.52
N LEU A 24 -8.01 -3.07 -2.08
CA LEU A 24 -8.67 -2.70 -3.32
C LEU A 24 -8.05 -3.46 -4.51
N GLY A 25 -8.84 -3.61 -5.55
CA GLY A 25 -8.52 -4.29 -6.79
C GLY A 25 -9.58 -5.31 -7.16
N ASP A 26 -9.71 -5.61 -8.46
CA ASP A 26 -10.70 -6.51 -9.04
C ASP A 26 -12.14 -6.18 -8.56
N SER A 27 -12.97 -7.20 -8.40
CA SER A 27 -14.35 -7.04 -7.89
C SER A 27 -14.44 -6.50 -6.46
N ARG A 28 -13.33 -6.50 -5.71
CA ARG A 28 -13.31 -5.98 -4.33
C ARG A 28 -13.56 -4.47 -4.29
N THR A 29 -13.13 -3.73 -5.30
CA THR A 29 -13.34 -2.28 -5.39
C THR A 29 -14.84 -1.91 -5.41
N GLU A 30 -15.69 -2.71 -6.04
CA GLU A 30 -17.13 -2.49 -6.10
C GLU A 30 -17.80 -2.42 -4.72
N VAL A 31 -17.26 -3.13 -3.73
CA VAL A 31 -17.78 -3.13 -2.35
C VAL A 31 -17.68 -1.73 -1.73
N PHE A 32 -16.61 -0.99 -2.04
CA PHE A 32 -16.40 0.35 -1.51
C PHE A 32 -17.38 1.36 -2.09
N ASP A 33 -17.71 1.22 -3.37
CA ASP A 33 -18.76 2.02 -4.03
C ASP A 33 -20.15 1.65 -3.50
N LYS A 34 -20.46 0.35 -3.43
CA LYS A 34 -21.76 -0.16 -2.97
C LYS A 34 -22.14 0.30 -1.56
N PHE A 35 -21.16 0.38 -0.66
CA PHE A 35 -21.38 0.79 0.73
C PHE A 35 -20.99 2.25 0.99
N ASP A 36 -20.71 3.01 -0.04
CA ASP A 36 -20.35 4.44 0.04
C ASP A 36 -19.17 4.71 1.00
N LEU A 37 -18.17 3.82 0.98
CA LEU A 37 -17.05 3.90 1.92
C LEU A 37 -16.12 5.08 1.62
N TRP A 38 -16.06 5.54 0.40
CA TRP A 38 -15.30 6.74 0.01
C TRP A 38 -15.84 7.99 0.74
N ASN A 39 -17.14 8.21 0.70
CA ASN A 39 -17.78 9.32 1.43
C ASN A 39 -17.65 9.13 2.94
N PHE A 40 -17.77 7.89 3.43
CA PHE A 40 -17.60 7.60 4.85
C PHE A 40 -16.22 8.04 5.36
N VAL A 41 -15.12 7.66 4.69
CA VAL A 41 -13.78 8.04 5.16
C VAL A 41 -13.52 9.54 5.03
N GLN A 42 -14.06 10.20 4.01
CA GLN A 42 -13.98 11.65 3.87
C GLN A 42 -14.77 12.38 4.96
N GLN A 43 -15.93 11.83 5.35
CA GLN A 43 -16.70 12.36 6.48
C GLN A 43 -15.91 12.22 7.80
N LYS A 44 -15.31 11.04 8.06
CA LYS A 44 -14.49 10.81 9.26
C LYS A 44 -13.23 11.71 9.29
N LYS A 45 -12.68 12.03 8.12
CA LYS A 45 -11.61 13.03 8.01
C LYS A 45 -12.09 14.45 8.37
N LYS A 46 -13.25 14.88 7.87
CA LYS A 46 -13.86 16.17 8.25
C LYS A 46 -14.16 16.26 9.74
N GLU A 47 -14.55 15.16 10.38
CA GLU A 47 -14.77 15.04 11.81
C GLU A 47 -13.47 15.09 12.64
N GLY A 48 -12.29 15.06 12.00
CA GLY A 48 -10.98 15.04 12.67
C GLY A 48 -10.59 13.67 13.24
N LEU A 49 -11.35 12.62 12.91
CA LEU A 49 -11.09 11.25 13.36
C LEU A 49 -10.10 10.50 12.47
N ILE A 50 -9.87 10.98 11.26
CA ILE A 50 -8.82 10.51 10.31
C ILE A 50 -8.04 11.73 9.84
N ARG A 51 -6.70 11.65 9.84
CA ARG A 51 -5.84 12.70 9.27
C ARG A 51 -5.58 12.49 7.80
N HIS A 52 -5.16 11.29 7.42
CA HIS A 52 -4.79 10.93 6.04
C HIS A 52 -5.53 9.67 5.60
N VAL A 53 -6.13 9.73 4.41
CA VAL A 53 -6.86 8.61 3.80
C VAL A 53 -6.06 8.03 2.65
N GLY A 54 -5.87 6.72 2.69
CA GLY A 54 -5.25 5.94 1.63
C GLY A 54 -5.98 4.62 1.38
N PHE A 55 -5.36 3.77 0.57
CA PHE A 55 -5.80 2.39 0.42
C PHE A 55 -4.62 1.45 0.14
N SER A 56 -4.79 0.17 0.46
CA SER A 56 -3.90 -0.88 0.01
C SER A 56 -4.42 -1.51 -1.28
N PHE A 57 -3.50 -1.84 -2.18
CA PHE A 57 -3.85 -2.26 -3.53
C PHE A 57 -3.11 -3.53 -3.95
N HIS A 58 -3.85 -4.47 -4.59
CA HIS A 58 -3.35 -5.76 -5.04
C HIS A 58 -4.00 -6.15 -6.37
N SER A 59 -3.77 -5.38 -7.42
CA SER A 59 -4.26 -5.69 -8.75
C SER A 59 -3.42 -5.00 -9.83
N THR A 60 -3.97 -4.80 -11.03
CA THR A 60 -3.24 -4.32 -12.18
C THR A 60 -3.03 -2.79 -12.17
N PRO A 61 -1.98 -2.28 -12.83
CA PRO A 61 -1.74 -0.84 -12.96
C PRO A 61 -2.90 -0.06 -13.57
N GLU A 62 -3.62 -0.68 -14.53
CA GLU A 62 -4.77 -0.05 -15.18
C GLU A 62 -5.88 0.22 -14.15
N GLN A 63 -6.17 -0.75 -13.27
CA GLN A 63 -7.16 -0.56 -12.22
C GLN A 63 -6.71 0.46 -11.18
N LEU A 64 -5.42 0.52 -10.87
CA LEU A 64 -4.89 1.55 -9.98
C LEU A 64 -5.07 2.95 -10.59
N ASP A 65 -4.79 3.10 -11.88
CA ASP A 65 -4.97 4.37 -12.62
C ASP A 65 -6.44 4.81 -12.63
N GLU A 66 -7.36 3.87 -12.85
CA GLU A 66 -8.81 4.13 -12.79
C GLU A 66 -9.26 4.59 -11.41
N ILE A 67 -8.84 3.89 -10.34
CA ILE A 67 -9.20 4.24 -8.96
C ILE A 67 -8.67 5.62 -8.60
N LEU A 68 -7.39 5.91 -8.88
CA LEU A 68 -6.78 7.19 -8.56
C LEU A 68 -7.33 8.36 -9.40
N THR A 69 -7.80 8.07 -10.62
CA THR A 69 -8.51 9.04 -11.46
C THR A 69 -9.89 9.36 -10.88
N LYS A 70 -10.62 8.33 -10.45
CA LYS A 70 -11.97 8.45 -9.87
C LYS A 70 -11.95 9.08 -8.47
N HIS A 71 -10.90 8.80 -7.69
CA HIS A 71 -10.75 9.22 -6.29
C HIS A 71 -9.45 10.03 -6.07
N PRO A 72 -9.35 11.24 -6.68
CA PRO A 72 -8.16 12.08 -6.56
C PRO A 72 -7.93 12.61 -5.13
N GLU A 73 -8.95 12.55 -4.28
CA GLU A 73 -8.89 12.93 -2.85
C GLU A 73 -8.07 11.97 -1.99
N VAL A 74 -7.75 10.77 -2.48
CA VAL A 74 -6.85 9.82 -1.80
C VAL A 74 -5.45 10.41 -1.70
N GLU A 75 -4.81 10.29 -0.54
CA GLU A 75 -3.56 10.97 -0.24
C GLU A 75 -2.33 10.07 -0.37
N PHE A 76 -2.49 8.75 -0.25
CA PHE A 76 -1.40 7.80 -0.39
C PHE A 76 -1.92 6.41 -0.78
N VAL A 77 -1.05 5.56 -1.31
CA VAL A 77 -1.35 4.17 -1.63
C VAL A 77 -0.35 3.24 -0.97
N GLN A 78 -0.80 2.05 -0.57
CA GLN A 78 0.08 1.00 -0.08
C GLN A 78 0.22 -0.09 -1.14
N LEU A 79 1.45 -0.36 -1.57
CA LEU A 79 1.80 -1.29 -2.63
C LEU A 79 2.78 -2.36 -2.13
N GLN A 80 2.65 -3.56 -2.67
CA GLN A 80 3.64 -4.61 -2.47
C GLN A 80 4.90 -4.30 -3.28
N ILE A 81 6.00 -3.97 -2.60
CA ILE A 81 7.27 -3.63 -3.24
C ILE A 81 8.41 -4.30 -2.51
N ASN A 82 9.21 -5.05 -3.26
CA ASN A 82 10.50 -5.57 -2.86
C ASN A 82 11.31 -5.91 -4.13
N TYR A 83 12.60 -6.13 -4.01
CA TYR A 83 13.48 -6.36 -5.16
C TYR A 83 13.14 -7.64 -5.96
N ALA A 84 12.53 -8.64 -5.33
CA ALA A 84 12.16 -9.89 -6.00
C ALA A 84 10.86 -9.76 -6.82
N ASP A 85 9.96 -8.86 -6.41
CA ASP A 85 8.66 -8.65 -7.06
C ASP A 85 8.65 -7.46 -8.02
N TRP A 86 9.76 -6.70 -8.10
CA TRP A 86 9.82 -5.45 -8.87
C TRP A 86 9.38 -5.63 -10.32
N GLU A 87 9.92 -6.65 -11.01
CA GLU A 87 9.58 -7.00 -12.40
C GLU A 87 8.64 -8.22 -12.49
N SER A 88 7.99 -8.60 -11.40
CA SER A 88 7.08 -9.75 -11.38
C SER A 88 5.85 -9.49 -12.23
N ALA A 89 5.57 -10.35 -13.20
CA ALA A 89 4.40 -10.25 -14.06
C ALA A 89 3.06 -10.40 -13.31
N SER A 90 3.07 -11.05 -12.14
CA SER A 90 1.87 -11.25 -11.32
C SER A 90 1.63 -10.14 -10.29
N ILE A 91 2.69 -9.52 -9.76
CA ILE A 91 2.59 -8.45 -8.75
C ILE A 91 2.63 -7.08 -9.42
N GLN A 92 3.43 -6.92 -10.46
CA GLN A 92 3.60 -5.70 -11.24
C GLN A 92 3.99 -4.49 -10.37
N SER A 93 4.90 -4.69 -9.42
CA SER A 93 5.30 -3.67 -8.44
C SER A 93 5.78 -2.39 -9.11
N HIS A 94 6.68 -2.50 -10.10
CA HIS A 94 7.21 -1.37 -10.86
C HIS A 94 6.09 -0.58 -11.55
N ALA A 95 5.25 -1.26 -12.31
CA ALA A 95 4.18 -0.59 -13.06
C ALA A 95 3.15 0.10 -12.13
N ASN A 96 2.78 -0.55 -11.03
CA ASN A 96 1.92 0.05 -10.00
C ASN A 96 2.59 1.27 -9.33
N TYR A 97 3.90 1.20 -9.06
CA TYR A 97 4.66 2.33 -8.54
C TYR A 97 4.64 3.52 -9.49
N GLU A 98 4.87 3.30 -10.80
CA GLU A 98 4.84 4.36 -11.81
C GLU A 98 3.45 5.01 -11.92
N VAL A 99 2.37 4.23 -11.81
CA VAL A 99 1.01 4.79 -11.75
C VAL A 99 0.83 5.68 -10.52
N ALA A 100 1.25 5.23 -9.33
CA ALA A 100 1.17 6.05 -8.13
C ALA A 100 1.96 7.36 -8.29
N ARG A 101 3.16 7.30 -8.89
CA ARG A 101 3.99 8.47 -9.21
C ARG A 101 3.31 9.42 -10.19
N LYS A 102 2.70 8.89 -11.25
CA LYS A 102 1.91 9.68 -12.24
C LYS A 102 0.81 10.51 -11.56
N HIS A 103 0.15 9.93 -10.55
CA HIS A 103 -0.89 10.61 -9.76
C HIS A 103 -0.33 11.44 -8.58
N ASN A 104 0.98 11.57 -8.44
CA ASN A 104 1.64 12.25 -7.32
C ASN A 104 1.25 11.70 -5.94
N LYS A 105 1.03 10.37 -5.83
CA LYS A 105 0.69 9.74 -4.57
C LYS A 105 1.94 9.15 -3.91
N PRO A 106 2.22 9.51 -2.64
CA PRO A 106 3.20 8.79 -1.83
C PRO A 106 2.85 7.31 -1.73
N VAL A 107 3.88 6.47 -1.72
CA VAL A 107 3.73 5.01 -1.61
C VAL A 107 4.21 4.55 -0.24
N VAL A 108 3.36 3.79 0.45
CA VAL A 108 3.71 3.01 1.63
C VAL A 108 4.00 1.58 1.18
N ILE A 109 5.17 1.07 1.54
CA ILE A 109 5.60 -0.25 1.10
C ILE A 109 5.04 -1.32 2.04
N MET A 110 4.39 -2.34 1.48
CA MET A 110 4.07 -3.58 2.17
C MET A 110 4.87 -4.75 1.60
N GLU A 111 5.02 -5.80 2.38
CA GLU A 111 5.78 -7.01 2.01
C GLU A 111 7.28 -6.74 1.67
N PRO A 112 7.99 -5.83 2.34
CA PRO A 112 9.38 -5.52 1.99
C PRO A 112 10.29 -6.74 2.12
N VAL A 113 9.91 -7.73 2.93
CA VAL A 113 10.65 -8.98 3.15
C VAL A 113 9.91 -10.23 2.67
N LYS A 114 8.79 -10.07 1.97
CA LYS A 114 8.00 -11.18 1.38
C LYS A 114 7.76 -12.31 2.39
N GLY A 115 7.09 -11.96 3.50
CA GLY A 115 6.80 -12.91 4.59
C GLY A 115 8.06 -13.47 5.29
N GLY A 116 9.20 -12.80 5.19
CA GLY A 116 10.49 -13.25 5.76
C GLY A 116 11.39 -13.95 4.75
N PHE A 117 10.89 -14.32 3.57
CA PHE A 117 11.67 -15.04 2.54
C PHE A 117 12.95 -14.28 2.12
N LEU A 118 12.86 -12.95 2.03
CA LEU A 118 13.98 -12.10 1.64
C LEU A 118 14.91 -11.72 2.81
N ALA A 119 14.61 -12.18 4.03
CA ALA A 119 15.48 -11.93 5.18
C ALA A 119 16.81 -12.70 5.07
N THR A 120 16.78 -13.88 4.46
CA THR A 120 17.95 -14.72 4.23
C THR A 120 17.96 -15.14 2.74
N PRO A 121 18.39 -14.25 1.84
CA PRO A 121 18.42 -14.56 0.41
C PRO A 121 19.45 -15.65 0.09
N PRO A 122 19.29 -16.37 -1.04
CA PRO A 122 20.27 -17.33 -1.53
C PRO A 122 21.68 -16.71 -1.66
N GLN A 123 22.72 -17.54 -1.49
CA GLN A 123 24.11 -17.06 -1.54
C GLN A 123 24.43 -16.27 -2.79
N GLN A 124 23.93 -16.69 -3.96
CA GLN A 124 24.13 -16.00 -5.23
C GLN A 124 23.60 -14.54 -5.20
N VAL A 125 22.45 -14.30 -4.56
CA VAL A 125 21.86 -12.96 -4.39
C VAL A 125 22.71 -12.15 -3.41
N THR A 126 23.12 -12.76 -2.31
CA THR A 126 24.01 -12.13 -1.32
C THR A 126 25.34 -11.70 -1.94
N ASP A 127 25.92 -12.55 -2.81
CA ASP A 127 27.17 -12.24 -3.51
C ASP A 127 27.00 -11.09 -4.52
N LEU A 128 25.81 -10.99 -5.14
CA LEU A 128 25.49 -9.86 -6.00
C LEU A 128 25.38 -8.55 -5.20
N PHE A 129 24.72 -8.57 -4.08
CA PHE A 129 24.61 -7.41 -3.19
C PHE A 129 25.98 -6.94 -2.71
N ARG A 130 26.85 -7.85 -2.29
CA ARG A 130 28.22 -7.54 -1.83
C ARG A 130 29.11 -6.94 -2.92
N LYS A 131 28.83 -7.19 -4.20
CA LYS A 131 29.58 -6.53 -5.30
C LYS A 131 29.27 -5.04 -5.39
N THR A 132 28.06 -4.64 -5.02
CA THR A 132 27.61 -3.25 -5.07
C THR A 132 27.93 -2.52 -3.75
N GLU A 133 27.72 -3.19 -2.63
CA GLU A 133 27.90 -2.62 -1.29
C GLU A 133 28.37 -3.71 -0.32
N PRO A 134 29.71 -3.91 -0.17
CA PRO A 134 30.28 -5.05 0.55
C PRO A 134 29.84 -5.21 2.00
N ASP A 135 29.59 -4.09 2.68
CA ASP A 135 29.28 -4.04 4.10
C ASP A 135 27.77 -3.98 4.39
N ALA A 136 26.94 -3.88 3.34
CA ALA A 136 25.48 -3.81 3.52
C ALA A 136 24.90 -5.16 3.94
N SER A 137 24.06 -5.13 4.95
CA SER A 137 23.30 -6.33 5.37
C SER A 137 22.18 -6.63 4.35
N PRO A 138 21.69 -7.88 4.28
CA PRO A 138 20.50 -8.18 3.47
C PRO A 138 19.29 -7.28 3.79
N ALA A 139 19.20 -6.77 5.02
CA ALA A 139 18.17 -5.83 5.44
C ALA A 139 18.23 -4.47 4.74
N SER A 140 19.40 -4.06 4.27
CA SER A 140 19.59 -2.77 3.59
C SER A 140 19.07 -2.74 2.14
N TRP A 141 18.80 -3.92 1.58
CA TRP A 141 18.37 -4.11 0.18
C TRP A 141 16.86 -4.31 0.00
N ARG A 142 16.07 -3.93 0.96
CA ARG A 142 14.60 -4.13 0.97
C ARG A 142 13.86 -2.88 0.59
#